data_d4da3d49a1eae62fc616468496cb8ed8
#
_entry.id   d4da3d49a1eae62fc616468496cb8ed8
#
_cell.length_a   1.000
_cell.length_b   1.000
_cell.length_c   1.000
_cell.angle_alpha   90.00
_cell.angle_beta   90.00
_cell.angle_gamma   90.00
#
_symmetry.space_group_name_H-M   'P 1'
#
loop_
_entity.id
_entity.type
_entity.pdbx_description
1 polymer ?
#
loop_
_entity_poly.entity_id
_entity_poly.type
_entity_poly.pdbx_seq_one_letter_code
_entity_poly.pdbx_strand_id
1 'polypeptide(L)'
;MGGESVTRTAPRGGQGGGQASSAGAPAGGRLGNRLSGVAVALGIVMFLGGFAWAALVYRPYTVPTNSMSPTIQAGDRVLAEQIGGDEVRRGDVVVFNDKTWVENAAVVKRVVAVGGDTVACCTGGKLTVNGKQITEPYLADGVAEVTGFPTITVPEGRLFLLGDERQGSLDSTAHLTDAAQGTVARTAVKARVDAVVWPMNGMLKKPAGFEVLGALSQPGPVRMIVGLIVVGGVLVLGGGAYGPVAGFVGRVRRRAAR
;
A
#
# COMPACT_ATOMS: atom_id res chain seq x y z
N MET A 1 -66.99 -18.46 -85.78
CA MET A 1 -66.40 -17.23 -85.43
C MET A 1 -65.60 -17.57 -84.10
N GLY A 2 -64.46 -18.01 -84.15
CA GLY A 2 -63.21 -17.46 -84.62
C GLY A 2 -62.48 -16.88 -83.37
N GLY A 3 -61.58 -17.61 -82.75
CA GLY A 3 -60.79 -17.11 -81.67
C GLY A 3 -59.60 -18.04 -81.46
N GLU A 4 -58.50 -17.72 -82.11
CA GLU A 4 -57.24 -18.45 -82.04
C GLU A 4 -56.63 -18.32 -80.65
N SER A 5 -56.20 -19.44 -80.03
CA SER A 5 -55.37 -19.45 -78.85
C SER A 5 -53.90 -19.47 -79.24
N VAL A 6 -53.18 -18.39 -78.88
CA VAL A 6 -51.75 -18.26 -79.05
C VAL A 6 -51.05 -18.80 -77.77
N THR A 7 -50.41 -19.92 -77.93
CA THR A 7 -49.51 -20.51 -76.86
C THR A 7 -48.18 -19.76 -76.81
N ARG A 8 -47.88 -19.04 -75.73
CA ARG A 8 -46.58 -18.45 -75.48
C ARG A 8 -45.75 -19.37 -74.56
N THR A 9 -44.72 -19.91 -75.13
CA THR A 9 -43.68 -20.67 -74.45
C THR A 9 -42.84 -19.73 -73.61
N ALA A 10 -42.76 -19.97 -72.27
CA ALA A 10 -41.88 -19.25 -71.37
C ALA A 10 -40.48 -19.87 -71.34
N PRO A 11 -39.40 -19.07 -71.34
CA PRO A 11 -38.05 -19.61 -71.21
C PRO A 11 -37.76 -20.00 -69.74
N ARG A 12 -37.13 -21.17 -69.50
CA ARG A 12 -36.59 -21.67 -68.28
C ARG A 12 -35.45 -20.73 -67.81
N GLY A 13 -35.70 -19.93 -66.75
CA GLY A 13 -34.67 -19.20 -66.03
C GLY A 13 -33.86 -20.15 -65.17
N GLY A 14 -32.54 -20.16 -65.38
CA GLY A 14 -31.61 -20.95 -64.62
C GLY A 14 -31.55 -20.52 -63.12
N GLN A 15 -31.68 -21.48 -62.22
CA GLN A 15 -31.43 -21.30 -60.82
C GLN A 15 -29.93 -21.19 -60.65
N GLY A 16 -29.38 -19.95 -60.57
CA GLY A 16 -28.07 -19.65 -60.06
C GLY A 16 -28.12 -19.85 -58.55
N GLY A 17 -27.61 -20.99 -58.07
CA GLY A 17 -27.39 -21.23 -56.66
C GLY A 17 -26.35 -20.24 -56.13
N GLY A 18 -26.84 -19.16 -55.48
CA GLY A 18 -26.01 -18.27 -54.68
C GLY A 18 -25.50 -19.05 -53.47
N GLN A 19 -24.30 -19.58 -53.55
CA GLN A 19 -23.57 -20.01 -52.36
C GLN A 19 -23.35 -18.79 -51.48
N ALA A 20 -24.14 -18.69 -50.42
CA ALA A 20 -23.85 -17.78 -49.32
C ALA A 20 -22.47 -18.11 -48.77
N SER A 21 -21.49 -17.30 -49.13
CA SER A 21 -20.18 -17.33 -48.54
C SER A 21 -20.36 -17.16 -47.04
N SER A 22 -20.22 -18.25 -46.29
CA SER A 22 -20.10 -18.23 -44.86
C SER A 22 -18.91 -17.32 -44.50
N ALA A 23 -19.22 -16.12 -44.06
CA ALA A 23 -18.23 -15.21 -43.52
C ALA A 23 -17.47 -15.95 -42.43
N GLY A 24 -16.22 -16.32 -42.74
CA GLY A 24 -15.35 -17.06 -41.83
C GLY A 24 -15.28 -16.35 -40.48
N ALA A 25 -15.65 -17.04 -39.45
CA ALA A 25 -15.51 -16.59 -38.08
C ALA A 25 -14.07 -16.11 -37.84
N PRO A 26 -13.88 -15.01 -37.09
CA PRO A 26 -12.53 -14.47 -36.82
C PRO A 26 -11.70 -15.55 -36.15
N ALA A 27 -10.44 -15.70 -36.60
CA ALA A 27 -9.50 -16.72 -36.21
C ALA A 27 -8.90 -16.53 -34.78
N GLY A 28 -9.67 -15.98 -33.86
CA GLY A 28 -9.43 -16.12 -32.42
C GLY A 28 -10.21 -17.37 -31.98
N GLY A 29 -9.50 -18.48 -31.83
CA GLY A 29 -10.17 -19.74 -31.51
C GLY A 29 -11.03 -19.59 -30.25
N ARG A 30 -12.14 -20.33 -30.15
CA ARG A 30 -13.05 -20.35 -28.99
C ARG A 30 -12.31 -20.46 -27.65
N LEU A 31 -11.14 -21.12 -27.65
CA LEU A 31 -10.23 -21.25 -26.50
C LEU A 31 -9.61 -19.88 -26.11
N GLY A 32 -9.09 -19.11 -27.07
CA GLY A 32 -8.48 -17.81 -26.79
C GLY A 32 -9.48 -16.81 -26.19
N ASN A 33 -10.72 -16.78 -26.69
CA ASN A 33 -11.76 -15.91 -26.10
C ASN A 33 -12.18 -16.37 -24.70
N ARG A 34 -12.20 -17.68 -24.42
CA ARG A 34 -12.48 -18.19 -23.08
C ARG A 34 -11.36 -17.85 -22.12
N LEU A 35 -10.10 -18.05 -22.53
CA LEU A 35 -8.92 -17.70 -21.71
C LEU A 35 -8.88 -16.19 -21.41
N SER A 36 -9.15 -15.34 -22.41
CA SER A 36 -9.28 -13.88 -22.24
C SER A 36 -10.39 -13.53 -21.24
N GLY A 37 -11.56 -14.14 -21.34
CA GLY A 37 -12.66 -13.93 -20.41
C GLY A 37 -12.31 -14.33 -18.98
N VAL A 38 -11.66 -15.48 -18.79
CA VAL A 38 -11.19 -15.95 -17.47
C VAL A 38 -10.12 -15.00 -16.90
N ALA A 39 -9.16 -14.56 -17.73
CA ALA A 39 -8.12 -13.62 -17.31
C ALA A 39 -8.72 -12.29 -16.84
N VAL A 40 -9.70 -11.74 -17.58
CA VAL A 40 -10.40 -10.51 -17.17
C VAL A 40 -11.18 -10.72 -15.88
N ALA A 41 -11.92 -11.81 -15.74
CA ALA A 41 -12.69 -12.08 -14.53
C ALA A 41 -11.77 -12.23 -13.28
N LEU A 42 -10.69 -13.02 -13.41
CA LEU A 42 -9.70 -13.17 -12.35
C LEU A 42 -9.01 -11.84 -12.05
N GLY A 43 -8.66 -11.07 -13.07
CA GLY A 43 -8.06 -9.75 -12.96
C GLY A 43 -8.95 -8.78 -12.17
N ILE A 44 -10.25 -8.76 -12.44
CA ILE A 44 -11.22 -7.92 -11.71
C ILE A 44 -11.28 -8.34 -10.22
N VAL A 45 -11.34 -9.64 -9.95
CA VAL A 45 -11.39 -10.14 -8.56
C VAL A 45 -10.11 -9.75 -7.80
N MET A 46 -8.93 -9.92 -8.41
CA MET A 46 -7.66 -9.52 -7.80
C MET A 46 -7.56 -8.02 -7.60
N PHE A 47 -7.94 -7.23 -8.61
CA PHE A 47 -7.87 -5.78 -8.59
C PHE A 47 -8.79 -5.19 -7.51
N LEU A 48 -10.08 -5.51 -7.55
CA LEU A 48 -11.04 -5.01 -6.57
C LEU A 48 -10.82 -5.62 -5.18
N GLY A 49 -10.47 -6.89 -5.10
CA GLY A 49 -10.14 -7.57 -3.85
C GLY A 49 -8.90 -6.97 -3.17
N GLY A 50 -7.87 -6.59 -3.96
CA GLY A 50 -6.69 -5.89 -3.45
C GLY A 50 -7.04 -4.51 -2.87
N PHE A 51 -7.88 -3.72 -3.53
CA PHE A 51 -8.35 -2.44 -2.98
C PHE A 51 -9.21 -2.61 -1.73
N ALA A 52 -10.12 -3.57 -1.73
CA ALA A 52 -10.95 -3.87 -0.56
C ALA A 52 -10.07 -4.29 0.64
N TRP A 53 -9.09 -5.15 0.42
CA TRP A 53 -8.14 -5.55 1.45
C TRP A 53 -7.31 -4.36 1.95
N ALA A 54 -6.79 -3.52 1.04
CA ALA A 54 -6.07 -2.30 1.43
C ALA A 54 -6.92 -1.41 2.34
N ALA A 55 -8.19 -1.18 2.00
CA ALA A 55 -9.10 -0.33 2.77
C ALA A 55 -9.44 -0.90 4.16
N LEU A 56 -9.38 -2.23 4.33
CA LEU A 56 -9.62 -2.88 5.62
C LEU A 56 -8.39 -2.83 6.53
N VAL A 57 -7.18 -2.96 5.96
CA VAL A 57 -5.93 -3.09 6.71
C VAL A 57 -5.26 -1.74 6.95
N TYR A 58 -5.32 -0.84 5.97
CA TYR A 58 -4.58 0.42 5.98
C TYR A 58 -5.46 1.65 6.15
N ARG A 59 -4.90 2.66 6.82
CA ARG A 59 -5.47 4.00 6.91
C ARG A 59 -4.45 5.04 6.42
N PRO A 60 -4.85 5.96 5.57
CA PRO A 60 -4.01 7.11 5.24
C PRO A 60 -4.11 8.17 6.33
N TYR A 61 -2.96 8.77 6.69
CA TYR A 61 -2.88 9.93 7.57
C TYR A 61 -2.07 11.03 6.89
N THR A 62 -2.44 12.28 7.13
CA THR A 62 -1.62 13.45 6.76
C THR A 62 -0.86 13.91 7.99
N VAL A 63 0.45 14.08 7.88
CA VAL A 63 1.32 14.50 8.98
C VAL A 63 1.44 16.02 8.96
N PRO A 64 0.95 16.74 10.00
CA PRO A 64 0.89 18.20 9.95
C PRO A 64 2.17 18.90 10.39
N THR A 65 3.12 18.17 11.01
CA THR A 65 4.31 18.75 11.66
C THR A 65 5.59 18.07 11.23
N ASN A 66 6.73 18.74 11.42
CA ASN A 66 8.06 18.20 11.14
C ASN A 66 8.65 17.34 12.28
N SER A 67 7.86 16.99 13.29
CA SER A 67 8.38 16.27 14.47
C SER A 67 9.00 14.91 14.18
N MET A 68 8.79 14.37 13.00
CA MET A 68 9.37 13.11 12.50
C MET A 68 10.37 13.31 11.36
N SER A 69 10.80 14.55 11.11
CA SER A 69 11.86 14.84 10.13
C SER A 69 13.20 14.22 10.57
N PRO A 70 14.02 13.69 9.65
CA PRO A 70 13.84 13.68 8.19
C PRO A 70 13.02 12.48 7.67
N THR A 71 12.60 11.55 8.54
CA THR A 71 11.89 10.32 8.13
C THR A 71 10.54 10.62 7.49
N ILE A 72 9.78 11.55 8.11
CA ILE A 72 8.46 12.00 7.64
C ILE A 72 8.40 13.51 7.84
N GLN A 73 7.99 14.24 6.82
CA GLN A 73 7.93 15.71 6.84
C GLN A 73 6.49 16.22 6.96
N ALA A 74 6.35 17.48 7.35
CA ALA A 74 5.04 18.14 7.33
C ALA A 74 4.45 18.14 5.91
N GLY A 75 3.18 17.78 5.80
CA GLY A 75 2.47 17.63 4.53
C GLY A 75 2.53 16.23 3.92
N ASP A 76 3.41 15.36 4.44
CA ASP A 76 3.48 13.97 3.97
C ASP A 76 2.18 13.23 4.25
N ARG A 77 1.80 12.36 3.30
CA ARG A 77 0.74 11.37 3.51
C ARG A 77 1.35 10.02 3.73
N VAL A 78 1.05 9.43 4.87
CA VAL A 78 1.55 8.12 5.26
C VAL A 78 0.44 7.08 5.16
N LEU A 79 0.84 5.86 4.83
CA LEU A 79 -0.01 4.69 4.86
C LEU A 79 0.33 3.90 6.12
N ALA A 80 -0.64 3.76 7.02
CA ALA A 80 -0.44 3.10 8.29
C ALA A 80 -1.33 1.87 8.42
N GLU A 81 -0.72 0.74 8.77
CA GLU A 81 -1.39 -0.52 9.07
C GLU A 81 -2.14 -0.41 10.40
N GLN A 82 -3.41 -0.77 10.42
CA GLN A 82 -4.18 -0.84 11.65
C GLN A 82 -3.70 -2.03 12.49
N ILE A 83 -3.08 -1.75 13.63
CA ILE A 83 -2.55 -2.76 14.55
C ILE A 83 -3.06 -2.54 15.97
N GLY A 84 -3.06 -3.60 16.76
CA GLY A 84 -3.22 -3.52 18.21
C GLY A 84 -1.95 -3.02 18.90
N GLY A 85 -2.11 -2.43 20.09
CA GLY A 85 -0.96 -1.97 20.86
C GLY A 85 -0.01 -3.10 21.31
N ASP A 86 -0.46 -4.33 21.39
CA ASP A 86 0.31 -5.54 21.70
C ASP A 86 1.29 -5.94 20.58
N GLU A 87 0.97 -5.58 19.34
CA GLU A 87 1.84 -5.82 18.18
C GLU A 87 3.02 -4.83 18.07
N VAL A 88 2.93 -3.70 18.79
CA VAL A 88 3.94 -2.64 18.73
C VAL A 88 5.30 -3.10 19.28
N ARG A 89 6.36 -2.79 18.55
CA ARG A 89 7.75 -3.10 18.91
C ARG A 89 8.62 -1.85 18.89
N ARG A 90 9.81 -1.97 19.43
CA ARG A 90 10.83 -0.90 19.41
C ARG A 90 11.19 -0.56 17.97
N GLY A 91 11.33 0.73 17.70
CA GLY A 91 11.63 1.27 16.38
C GLY A 91 10.42 1.52 15.50
N ASP A 92 9.23 1.03 15.85
CA ASP A 92 8.01 1.30 15.08
C ASP A 92 7.66 2.79 15.09
N VAL A 93 7.22 3.30 13.96
CA VAL A 93 6.59 4.62 13.88
C VAL A 93 5.09 4.40 14.00
N VAL A 94 4.49 4.93 15.06
CA VAL A 94 3.08 4.68 15.39
C VAL A 94 2.24 5.94 15.31
N VAL A 95 0.98 5.74 14.91
CA VAL A 95 -0.09 6.73 15.05
C VAL A 95 -0.86 6.40 16.30
N PHE A 96 -0.99 7.35 17.19
CA PHE A 96 -1.68 7.16 18.47
C PHE A 96 -2.51 8.40 18.84
N ASN A 97 -3.49 8.21 19.72
CA ASN A 97 -4.30 9.28 20.27
C ASN A 97 -4.17 9.24 21.81
N ASP A 98 -3.59 10.29 22.37
CA ASP A 98 -3.53 10.50 23.81
C ASP A 98 -4.00 11.92 24.11
N LYS A 99 -5.10 12.03 24.85
CA LYS A 99 -5.74 13.32 25.17
C LYS A 99 -4.89 14.19 26.09
N THR A 100 -3.94 13.58 26.81
CA THR A 100 -3.02 14.32 27.69
C THR A 100 -1.92 15.02 26.90
N TRP A 101 -1.61 14.53 25.70
CA TRP A 101 -0.62 15.14 24.81
C TRP A 101 -1.24 16.13 23.84
N VAL A 102 -2.26 15.69 23.13
CA VAL A 102 -2.98 16.52 22.16
C VAL A 102 -4.46 16.17 22.17
N GLU A 103 -5.28 17.15 22.48
CA GLU A 103 -6.73 16.95 22.48
C GLU A 103 -7.26 16.70 21.06
N ASN A 104 -7.96 15.58 20.87
CA ASN A 104 -8.67 15.23 19.64
C ASN A 104 -7.83 15.14 18.35
N ALA A 105 -6.51 14.96 18.44
CA ALA A 105 -5.65 14.78 17.26
C ALA A 105 -4.85 13.49 17.33
N ALA A 106 -4.58 12.92 16.15
CA ALA A 106 -3.65 11.81 16.00
C ALA A 106 -2.20 12.35 15.98
N VAL A 107 -1.33 11.70 16.74
CA VAL A 107 0.09 12.04 16.85
C VAL A 107 0.92 10.92 16.24
N VAL A 108 2.02 11.28 15.56
CA VAL A 108 2.95 10.32 14.97
C VAL A 108 4.28 10.43 15.69
N LYS A 109 4.78 9.33 16.28
CA LYS A 109 6.08 9.26 16.96
C LYS A 109 6.71 7.88 16.77
N ARG A 110 8.01 7.80 17.06
CA ARG A 110 8.75 6.53 17.09
C ARG A 110 8.78 5.92 18.47
N VAL A 111 8.53 4.62 18.55
CA VAL A 111 8.65 3.82 19.78
C VAL A 111 10.12 3.55 20.04
N VAL A 112 10.68 4.11 21.09
CA VAL A 112 12.07 3.85 21.47
C VAL A 112 12.20 2.83 22.61
N ALA A 113 11.19 2.75 23.49
CA ALA A 113 11.15 1.76 24.54
C ALA A 113 9.72 1.27 24.80
N VAL A 114 9.60 0.06 25.31
CA VAL A 114 8.33 -0.61 25.62
C VAL A 114 8.28 -1.01 27.08
N GLY A 115 7.12 -1.42 27.59
CA GLY A 115 6.96 -1.87 28.97
C GLY A 115 8.06 -2.83 29.43
N GLY A 116 8.60 -2.60 30.61
CA GLY A 116 9.74 -3.30 31.19
C GLY A 116 11.12 -2.75 30.81
N ASP A 117 11.22 -1.85 29.81
CA ASP A 117 12.49 -1.25 29.43
C ASP A 117 12.90 -0.10 30.35
N THR A 118 14.21 0.12 30.44
CA THR A 118 14.78 1.37 30.92
C THR A 118 15.30 2.18 29.73
N VAL A 119 15.01 3.47 29.70
CA VAL A 119 15.47 4.39 28.65
C VAL A 119 16.11 5.62 29.28
N ALA A 120 17.23 6.05 28.73
CA ALA A 120 17.96 7.24 29.18
C ALA A 120 18.61 7.94 27.99
N CYS A 121 18.82 9.23 28.10
CA CYS A 121 19.65 10.01 27.19
C CYS A 121 20.56 10.98 27.97
N CYS A 122 21.79 11.25 27.55
CA CYS A 122 22.54 10.63 26.47
C CYS A 122 23.89 10.23 26.99
N THR A 123 24.26 8.99 26.83
CA THR A 123 25.63 8.53 27.13
C THR A 123 26.46 8.62 25.87
N GLY A 124 27.43 9.53 25.84
CA GLY A 124 28.24 9.79 24.64
C GLY A 124 27.38 10.28 23.45
N GLY A 125 26.34 11.09 23.72
CA GLY A 125 25.44 11.63 22.66
C GLY A 125 24.42 10.63 22.10
N LYS A 126 24.31 9.41 22.68
CA LYS A 126 23.43 8.36 22.16
C LYS A 126 22.33 7.99 23.14
N LEU A 127 21.17 7.70 22.60
CA LEU A 127 20.06 7.07 23.33
C LEU A 127 20.51 5.71 23.87
N THR A 128 20.15 5.43 25.10
CA THR A 128 20.45 4.15 25.77
C THR A 128 19.15 3.47 26.16
N VAL A 129 18.98 2.20 25.78
CA VAL A 129 17.85 1.38 26.18
C VAL A 129 18.37 0.08 26.79
N ASN A 130 17.95 -0.23 28.02
CA ASN A 130 18.42 -1.39 28.77
C ASN A 130 19.96 -1.44 28.89
N GLY A 131 20.58 -0.28 29.07
CA GLY A 131 22.04 -0.14 29.16
C GLY A 131 22.79 -0.26 27.82
N LYS A 132 22.09 -0.50 26.70
CA LYS A 132 22.68 -0.59 25.36
C LYS A 132 22.51 0.72 24.60
N GLN A 133 23.59 1.23 24.03
CA GLN A 133 23.53 2.41 23.16
C GLN A 133 22.85 2.05 21.82
N ILE A 134 21.90 2.87 21.41
CA ILE A 134 21.17 2.71 20.16
C ILE A 134 21.81 3.59 19.08
N THR A 135 22.13 3.01 17.95
CA THR A 135 22.54 3.75 16.75
C THR A 135 21.31 4.13 15.97
N GLU A 136 21.15 5.40 15.64
CA GLU A 136 19.93 5.96 15.05
C GLU A 136 20.21 6.62 13.69
N PRO A 137 20.50 5.82 12.64
CA PRO A 137 20.91 6.35 11.34
C PRO A 137 19.77 7.01 10.55
N TYR A 138 18.57 7.01 11.10
CA TYR A 138 17.39 7.69 10.54
C TYR A 138 17.29 9.15 10.99
N LEU A 139 18.08 9.57 11.98
CA LEU A 139 18.15 10.98 12.39
C LEU A 139 18.97 11.80 11.39
N ALA A 140 18.75 13.10 11.38
CA ALA A 140 19.60 14.01 10.60
C ALA A 140 21.03 14.05 11.20
N ASP A 141 22.01 14.27 10.34
CA ASP A 141 23.40 14.43 10.78
C ASP A 141 23.51 15.63 11.74
N GLY A 142 24.25 15.44 12.84
CA GLY A 142 24.48 16.49 13.85
C GLY A 142 23.39 16.64 14.91
N VAL A 143 22.32 15.85 14.89
CA VAL A 143 21.23 15.86 15.89
C VAL A 143 21.61 15.11 17.18
N ALA A 144 22.90 14.85 17.41
CA ALA A 144 23.41 14.14 18.58
C ALA A 144 23.19 14.88 19.94
N GLU A 145 22.70 16.12 19.92
CA GLU A 145 22.44 16.89 21.15
C GLU A 145 20.95 16.85 21.51
N VAL A 146 20.45 15.66 21.80
CA VAL A 146 19.21 15.53 22.56
C VAL A 146 19.46 16.10 23.96
N THR A 147 18.62 17.00 24.44
CA THR A 147 18.64 17.39 25.87
C THR A 147 18.58 16.11 26.70
N GLY A 148 19.63 15.85 27.49
CA GLY A 148 19.72 14.64 28.30
C GLY A 148 18.51 14.53 29.22
N PHE A 149 17.97 13.33 29.37
CA PHE A 149 16.93 13.06 30.35
C PHE A 149 17.35 11.88 31.24
N PRO A 150 16.85 11.83 32.51
CA PRO A 150 17.21 10.80 33.47
C PRO A 150 16.72 9.43 32.99
N THR A 151 17.23 8.37 33.61
CA THR A 151 16.75 7.01 33.36
C THR A 151 15.27 6.90 33.74
N ILE A 152 14.44 6.52 32.79
CA ILE A 152 13.01 6.24 32.94
C ILE A 152 12.79 4.75 32.79
N THR A 153 12.08 4.13 33.73
CA THR A 153 11.58 2.76 33.61
C THR A 153 10.18 2.83 33.00
N VAL A 154 9.99 2.24 31.84
CA VAL A 154 8.68 2.22 31.13
C VAL A 154 7.77 1.20 31.84
N PRO A 155 6.64 1.61 32.39
CA PRO A 155 5.70 0.68 33.02
C PRO A 155 5.14 -0.34 32.03
N GLU A 156 4.76 -1.51 32.50
CA GLU A 156 4.09 -2.53 31.67
C GLU A 156 2.83 -1.96 30.99
N GLY A 157 2.60 -2.34 29.75
CA GLY A 157 1.49 -1.84 28.96
C GLY A 157 1.66 -0.41 28.44
N ARG A 158 2.84 0.20 28.60
CA ARG A 158 3.14 1.57 28.14
C ARG A 158 4.29 1.61 27.14
N LEU A 159 4.44 2.75 26.49
CA LEU A 159 5.44 3.03 25.46
C LEU A 159 6.13 4.34 25.78
N PHE A 160 7.42 4.45 25.46
CA PHE A 160 8.16 5.70 25.45
C PHE A 160 8.44 6.08 24.01
N LEU A 161 8.01 7.28 23.60
CA LEU A 161 7.91 7.71 22.22
C LEU A 161 8.74 8.95 21.98
N LEU A 162 9.57 8.95 20.92
CA LEU A 162 10.34 10.14 20.52
C LEU A 162 9.99 10.55 19.08
N GLY A 163 10.15 11.85 18.81
CA GLY A 163 10.21 12.34 17.44
C GLY A 163 11.56 12.07 16.82
N ASP A 164 11.64 11.93 15.50
CA ASP A 164 12.92 11.83 14.79
C ASP A 164 13.57 13.22 14.68
N GLU A 165 12.77 14.31 14.72
CA GLU A 165 13.27 15.66 14.94
C GLU A 165 13.41 15.89 16.47
N ARG A 166 14.55 15.57 17.03
CA ARG A 166 14.81 15.52 18.48
C ARG A 166 14.64 16.83 19.21
N GLN A 167 14.95 17.97 18.58
CA GLN A 167 14.96 19.29 19.23
C GLN A 167 13.60 19.98 19.21
N GLY A 168 12.78 19.76 18.16
CA GLY A 168 11.49 20.41 17.98
C GLY A 168 10.27 19.52 18.19
N SER A 169 10.46 18.31 18.73
CA SER A 169 9.39 17.35 18.94
C SER A 169 8.78 17.48 20.33
N LEU A 170 7.48 17.74 20.41
CA LEU A 170 6.73 17.48 21.64
C LEU A 170 6.49 15.97 21.74
N ASP A 171 7.24 15.29 22.59
CA ASP A 171 7.24 13.83 22.74
C ASP A 171 7.39 13.42 24.22
N SER A 172 7.74 12.18 24.51
CA SER A 172 7.89 11.68 25.87
C SER A 172 8.77 12.57 26.75
N THR A 173 9.79 13.23 26.18
CA THR A 173 10.70 14.10 26.95
C THR A 173 10.04 15.38 27.43
N ALA A 174 9.10 15.90 26.66
CA ALA A 174 8.32 17.09 27.05
C ALA A 174 7.30 16.80 28.15
N HIS A 175 6.95 15.53 28.35
CA HIS A 175 5.93 15.05 29.28
C HIS A 175 6.48 14.31 30.50
N LEU A 176 7.78 14.40 30.78
CA LEU A 176 8.43 13.68 31.91
C LEU A 176 7.89 14.07 33.29
N THR A 177 7.40 15.28 33.43
CA THR A 177 6.81 15.79 34.68
C THR A 177 5.33 15.41 34.85
N ASP A 178 4.71 14.87 33.83
CA ASP A 178 3.32 14.43 33.90
C ASP A 178 3.17 13.17 34.75
N ALA A 179 1.97 12.89 35.22
CA ALA A 179 1.69 11.72 36.06
C ALA A 179 2.09 10.37 35.42
N ALA A 180 2.11 10.32 34.08
CA ALA A 180 2.54 9.16 33.30
C ALA A 180 4.04 9.16 32.97
N GLN A 181 4.82 10.14 33.47
CA GLN A 181 6.25 10.29 33.20
C GLN A 181 6.62 10.17 31.71
N GLY A 182 5.87 10.87 30.85
CA GLY A 182 6.06 10.87 29.41
C GLY A 182 5.67 9.58 28.71
N THR A 183 5.15 8.58 29.40
CA THR A 183 4.78 7.32 28.75
C THR A 183 3.33 7.33 28.25
N VAL A 184 3.07 6.64 27.13
CA VAL A 184 1.76 6.51 26.48
C VAL A 184 1.25 5.09 26.62
N ALA A 185 -0.05 4.90 26.88
CA ALA A 185 -0.62 3.58 26.96
C ALA A 185 -0.57 2.88 25.59
N ARG A 186 -0.22 1.58 25.55
CA ARG A 186 -0.23 0.81 24.31
C ARG A 186 -1.60 0.81 23.60
N THR A 187 -2.68 0.86 24.40
CA THR A 187 -4.07 0.92 23.88
C THR A 187 -4.40 2.23 23.16
N ALA A 188 -3.57 3.27 23.33
CA ALA A 188 -3.72 4.53 22.60
C ALA A 188 -3.27 4.41 21.13
N VAL A 189 -2.44 3.41 20.79
CA VAL A 189 -1.98 3.16 19.42
C VAL A 189 -3.14 2.73 18.54
N LYS A 190 -3.20 3.28 17.35
CA LYS A 190 -4.22 3.02 16.32
C LYS A 190 -3.66 2.35 15.09
N ALA A 191 -2.41 2.67 14.74
CA ALA A 191 -1.79 2.15 13.53
C ALA A 191 -0.26 2.25 13.59
N ARG A 192 0.44 1.47 12.78
CA ARG A 192 1.87 1.55 12.52
C ARG A 192 2.10 2.07 11.09
N VAL A 193 2.98 3.05 10.94
CA VAL A 193 3.31 3.61 9.62
C VAL A 193 4.25 2.67 8.88
N ASP A 194 3.83 2.23 7.70
CA ASP A 194 4.64 1.35 6.84
C ASP A 194 5.26 2.11 5.66
N ALA A 195 4.62 3.16 5.16
CA ALA A 195 5.09 3.88 3.98
C ALA A 195 4.70 5.36 3.97
N VAL A 196 5.51 6.17 3.29
CA VAL A 196 5.16 7.53 2.85
C VAL A 196 4.72 7.45 1.40
N VAL A 197 3.43 7.71 1.15
CA VAL A 197 2.83 7.54 -0.18
C VAL A 197 2.75 8.84 -0.97
N TRP A 198 2.89 9.99 -0.29
CA TRP A 198 3.00 11.29 -0.92
C TRP A 198 3.88 12.25 -0.10
N PRO A 199 4.91 12.87 -0.68
CA PRO A 199 5.54 12.50 -1.96
C PRO A 199 6.00 11.04 -1.91
N MET A 200 6.19 10.37 -3.05
CA MET A 200 6.44 8.90 -3.10
C MET A 200 7.84 8.53 -2.56
N ASN A 201 8.02 8.58 -1.24
CA ASN A 201 9.26 8.19 -0.56
C ASN A 201 9.33 6.66 -0.32
N GLY A 202 8.21 5.95 -0.52
CA GLY A 202 8.13 4.50 -0.44
C GLY A 202 8.00 3.96 0.99
N MET A 203 8.45 2.71 1.18
CA MET A 203 8.38 2.04 2.49
C MET A 203 9.34 2.68 3.48
N LEU A 204 8.91 2.81 4.75
CA LEU A 204 9.80 3.19 5.81
C LEU A 204 10.95 2.17 5.94
N LYS A 205 12.17 2.68 6.10
CA LYS A 205 13.34 1.82 6.35
C LYS A 205 13.19 1.17 7.71
N LYS A 206 13.67 -0.07 7.85
CA LYS A 206 13.76 -0.74 9.15
C LYS A 206 14.59 0.14 10.10
N PRO A 207 14.17 0.28 11.37
CA PRO A 207 14.87 1.10 12.34
C PRO A 207 16.15 0.40 12.80
N ALA A 208 17.23 0.52 12.01
CA ALA A 208 18.52 -0.01 12.35
C ALA A 208 18.96 0.51 13.75
N GLY A 209 19.58 -0.37 14.52
CA GLY A 209 20.02 -0.08 15.90
C GLY A 209 19.13 -0.68 16.97
N PHE A 210 17.84 -0.89 16.72
CA PHE A 210 16.95 -1.54 17.68
C PHE A 210 17.03 -3.08 17.64
N GLU A 211 17.65 -3.66 16.61
CA GLU A 211 17.86 -5.11 16.49
C GLU A 211 18.63 -5.69 17.68
N VAL A 212 19.52 -4.91 18.29
CA VAL A 212 20.29 -5.32 19.48
C VAL A 212 19.41 -5.57 20.70
N LEU A 213 18.17 -5.09 20.68
CA LEU A 213 17.18 -5.24 21.76
C LEU A 213 16.17 -6.36 21.50
N GLY A 214 16.21 -7.01 20.35
CA GLY A 214 15.30 -8.09 19.97
C GLY A 214 14.68 -7.93 18.60
N ALA A 215 13.64 -8.74 18.33
CA ALA A 215 12.99 -8.77 17.05
C ALA A 215 12.26 -7.45 16.76
N LEU A 216 12.45 -6.94 15.55
CA LEU A 216 11.71 -5.80 14.99
C LEU A 216 10.39 -6.26 14.36
N SER A 217 9.46 -5.33 14.22
CA SER A 217 8.24 -5.53 13.44
C SER A 217 8.58 -5.85 11.98
N GLN A 218 7.75 -6.69 11.39
CA GLN A 218 7.76 -6.87 9.93
C GLN A 218 6.76 -5.86 9.32
N PRO A 219 7.06 -5.30 8.14
CA PRO A 219 6.10 -4.48 7.42
C PRO A 219 4.82 -5.27 7.15
N GLY A 220 3.69 -4.59 7.17
CA GLY A 220 2.41 -5.18 6.81
C GLY A 220 2.33 -5.65 5.35
N PRO A 221 1.18 -6.19 4.93
CA PRO A 221 1.03 -6.85 3.63
C PRO A 221 0.98 -5.89 2.43
N VAL A 222 1.41 -4.62 2.57
CA VAL A 222 1.31 -3.59 1.53
C VAL A 222 1.88 -4.04 0.18
N ARG A 223 3.04 -4.73 0.19
CA ARG A 223 3.68 -5.22 -1.05
C ARG A 223 2.83 -6.27 -1.76
N MET A 224 2.20 -7.17 -0.98
CA MET A 224 1.32 -8.21 -1.52
C MET A 224 0.04 -7.59 -2.07
N ILE A 225 -0.55 -6.63 -1.38
CA ILE A 225 -1.73 -5.90 -1.81
C ILE A 225 -1.46 -5.15 -3.12
N VAL A 226 -0.34 -4.41 -3.20
CA VAL A 226 0.06 -3.71 -4.44
C VAL A 226 0.29 -4.71 -5.56
N GLY A 227 0.93 -5.85 -5.28
CA GLY A 227 1.12 -6.92 -6.25
C GLY A 227 -0.20 -7.45 -6.81
N LEU A 228 -1.20 -7.70 -5.96
CA LEU A 228 -2.54 -8.13 -6.37
C LEU A 228 -3.22 -7.08 -7.27
N ILE A 229 -3.15 -5.80 -6.90
CA ILE A 229 -3.75 -4.71 -7.68
C ILE A 229 -3.09 -4.60 -9.05
N VAL A 230 -1.76 -4.61 -9.11
CA VAL A 230 -0.99 -4.49 -10.36
C VAL A 230 -1.23 -5.69 -11.27
N VAL A 231 -1.11 -6.92 -10.76
CA VAL A 231 -1.35 -8.14 -11.54
C VAL A 231 -2.80 -8.19 -12.02
N GLY A 232 -3.75 -7.85 -11.15
CA GLY A 232 -5.16 -7.75 -11.51
C GLY A 232 -5.39 -6.76 -12.66
N GLY A 233 -4.81 -5.56 -12.59
CA GLY A 233 -4.88 -4.54 -13.64
C GLY A 233 -4.28 -5.02 -14.96
N VAL A 234 -3.12 -5.68 -14.93
CA VAL A 234 -2.47 -6.26 -16.12
C VAL A 234 -3.35 -7.34 -16.77
N LEU A 235 -3.97 -8.21 -15.97
CA LEU A 235 -4.86 -9.24 -16.48
C LEU A 235 -6.12 -8.66 -17.12
N VAL A 236 -6.69 -7.61 -16.53
CA VAL A 236 -7.87 -6.91 -17.09
C VAL A 236 -7.52 -6.26 -18.44
N LEU A 237 -6.43 -5.48 -18.46
CA LEU A 237 -6.00 -4.76 -19.67
C LEU A 237 -5.54 -5.72 -20.76
N GLY A 238 -4.72 -6.71 -20.44
CA GLY A 238 -4.20 -7.71 -21.37
C GLY A 238 -5.31 -8.60 -21.93
N GLY A 239 -6.19 -9.09 -21.06
CA GLY A 239 -7.36 -9.87 -21.47
C GLY A 239 -8.31 -9.06 -22.35
N GLY A 240 -8.62 -7.82 -21.95
CA GLY A 240 -9.50 -6.93 -22.72
C GLY A 240 -8.93 -6.55 -24.10
N ALA A 241 -7.61 -6.38 -24.21
CA ALA A 241 -6.93 -6.05 -25.46
C ALA A 241 -6.82 -7.24 -26.45
N TYR A 242 -6.94 -8.48 -25.96
CA TYR A 242 -6.74 -9.67 -26.78
C TYR A 242 -7.66 -9.73 -28.01
N GLY A 243 -8.96 -9.48 -27.84
CA GLY A 243 -9.94 -9.51 -28.92
C GLY A 243 -9.66 -8.50 -30.04
N PRO A 244 -9.51 -7.20 -29.73
CA PRO A 244 -9.16 -6.17 -30.72
C PRO A 244 -7.83 -6.44 -31.45
N VAL A 245 -6.80 -6.86 -30.72
CA VAL A 245 -5.46 -7.15 -31.29
C VAL A 245 -5.52 -8.36 -32.21
N ALA A 246 -6.13 -9.46 -31.80
CA ALA A 246 -6.30 -10.65 -32.64
C ALA A 246 -7.10 -10.35 -33.92
N GLY A 247 -8.15 -9.53 -33.84
CA GLY A 247 -8.91 -9.05 -34.98
C GLY A 247 -8.13 -8.16 -35.94
N PHE A 248 -7.25 -7.29 -35.40
CA PHE A 248 -6.39 -6.43 -36.21
C PHE A 248 -5.32 -7.25 -36.95
N VAL A 249 -4.62 -8.14 -36.26
CA VAL A 249 -3.59 -9.02 -36.85
C VAL A 249 -4.19 -9.91 -37.92
N GLY A 250 -5.38 -10.47 -37.68
CA GLY A 250 -6.10 -11.27 -38.68
C GLY A 250 -6.45 -10.48 -39.95
N ARG A 251 -6.80 -9.20 -39.84
CA ARG A 251 -7.07 -8.31 -40.99
C ARG A 251 -5.80 -7.98 -41.80
N VAL A 252 -4.69 -7.69 -41.11
CA VAL A 252 -3.39 -7.39 -41.74
C VAL A 252 -2.91 -8.61 -42.52
N ARG A 253 -2.94 -9.81 -41.92
CA ARG A 253 -2.51 -11.05 -42.62
C ARG A 253 -3.34 -11.36 -43.84
N ARG A 254 -4.67 -11.10 -43.84
CA ARG A 254 -5.54 -11.29 -45.01
C ARG A 254 -5.27 -10.27 -46.14
N ARG A 255 -4.81 -9.04 -45.80
CA ARG A 255 -4.39 -8.04 -46.80
C ARG A 255 -3.04 -8.36 -47.45
N ALA A 256 -2.10 -8.98 -46.69
CA ALA A 256 -0.79 -9.36 -47.20
C ALA A 256 -0.83 -10.65 -48.07
N ALA A 257 -1.90 -11.41 -48.00
CA ALA A 257 -2.09 -12.65 -48.77
C ALA A 257 -2.95 -12.46 -50.04
N ARG A 258 -3.35 -11.21 -50.38
CA ARG A 258 -4.01 -10.81 -51.62
C ARG A 258 -3.04 -9.96 -52.47
#